data_c8e5d3cc2809f8a398cce3d408d7251e
#
_entry.id   c8e5d3cc2809f8a398cce3d408d7251e
#
_cell.length_a   1.000
_cell.length_b   1.000
_cell.length_c   1.000
_cell.angle_alpha   90.00
_cell.angle_beta   90.00
_cell.angle_gamma   90.00
#
_symmetry.space_group_name_H-M   'P 1'
#
loop_
_entity.id
_entity.type
_entity.pdbx_description
1 polymer ?
#
loop_
_entity_poly.entity_id
_entity_poly.type
_entity_poly.pdbx_seq_one_letter_code
_entity_poly.pdbx_strand_id
1 'polypeptide(L)'
;MDYYETGKYVFVHGWIPCTQWEEGINMFGEKISNYDPLPDWRTGNWDKASWLNGMDCWNKNIRIKDKIILCGHYHSSWGHCFIHKQGIDIPKTYDDINENWHTEPFVDDGIICLDACTVLSGKVNCWKIDKQKKININKENKDD
;
A
#
# COMPACT_ATOMS: atom_id res chain seq x y z
N MET A 1 4.18 -4.81 -17.43
CA MET A 1 4.39 -3.45 -16.84
C MET A 1 4.40 -3.64 -15.35
N ASP A 2 5.50 -3.32 -14.71
CA ASP A 2 5.69 -3.60 -13.29
C ASP A 2 5.09 -2.51 -12.39
N TYR A 3 5.09 -1.28 -12.88
CA TYR A 3 4.51 -0.14 -12.18
C TYR A 3 4.06 0.94 -13.18
N TYR A 4 3.20 1.84 -12.70
CA TYR A 4 2.85 3.08 -13.39
C TYR A 4 3.08 4.26 -12.45
N GLU A 5 3.81 5.27 -12.90
CA GLU A 5 4.18 6.43 -12.10
C GLU A 5 3.62 7.72 -12.69
N THR A 6 3.05 8.55 -11.83
CA THR A 6 2.65 9.93 -12.13
C THR A 6 3.40 10.89 -11.23
N GLY A 7 3.16 12.20 -11.35
CA GLY A 7 3.78 13.19 -10.48
C GLY A 7 3.59 12.91 -8.98
N LYS A 8 2.42 12.43 -8.59
CA LYS A 8 2.04 12.21 -7.17
C LYS A 8 1.91 10.74 -6.79
N TYR A 9 1.56 9.87 -7.74
CA TYR A 9 1.16 8.49 -7.46
C TYR A 9 2.09 7.47 -8.12
N VAL A 10 2.28 6.34 -7.45
CA VAL A 10 2.92 5.14 -8.01
C VAL A 10 1.95 3.97 -7.82
N PHE A 11 1.64 3.27 -8.89
CA PHE A 11 0.74 2.11 -8.90
C PHE A 11 1.55 0.84 -9.03
N VAL A 12 1.36 -0.08 -8.12
CA VAL A 12 2.10 -1.35 -8.07
C VAL A 12 1.14 -2.50 -7.72
N HIS A 13 1.57 -3.74 -7.95
CA HIS A 13 0.79 -4.90 -7.49
C HIS A 13 0.98 -5.14 -5.99
N GLY A 14 2.18 -5.49 -5.53
CA GLY A 14 2.51 -5.67 -4.11
C GLY A 14 3.15 -4.41 -3.52
N TRP A 15 4.44 -4.22 -3.76
CA TRP A 15 5.18 -3.02 -3.32
C TRP A 15 6.26 -2.62 -4.30
N ILE A 16 7.06 -1.62 -3.94
CA ILE A 16 8.27 -1.23 -4.68
C ILE A 16 9.43 -2.16 -4.31
N PRO A 17 10.39 -2.40 -5.22
CA PRO A 17 11.56 -3.20 -4.92
C PRO A 17 12.37 -2.66 -3.73
N CYS A 18 12.73 -3.58 -2.86
CA CYS A 18 13.57 -3.35 -1.68
C CYS A 18 14.36 -4.62 -1.36
N THR A 19 15.35 -4.53 -0.49
CA THR A 19 16.03 -5.71 0.05
C THR A 19 15.22 -6.24 1.21
N GLN A 20 14.90 -7.53 1.17
CA GLN A 20 14.21 -8.25 2.27
C GLN A 20 15.21 -9.16 2.97
N TRP A 21 15.19 -9.18 4.28
CA TRP A 21 15.98 -10.09 5.12
C TRP A 21 15.19 -10.56 6.35
N GLU A 22 15.59 -11.69 6.93
CA GLU A 22 14.93 -12.27 8.11
C GLU A 22 15.73 -11.90 9.36
N GLU A 23 15.08 -11.27 10.35
CA GLU A 23 15.71 -10.89 11.61
C GLU A 23 15.68 -12.04 12.63
N GLY A 24 14.76 -12.98 12.47
CA GLY A 24 14.57 -14.08 13.40
C GLY A 24 13.15 -14.62 13.38
N ILE A 25 12.76 -15.23 14.50
CA ILE A 25 11.43 -15.83 14.68
C ILE A 25 10.77 -15.17 15.89
N ASN A 26 9.50 -14.78 15.77
CA ASN A 26 8.73 -14.23 16.88
C ASN A 26 8.33 -15.33 17.88
N MET A 27 7.70 -14.93 18.99
CA MET A 27 7.25 -15.84 20.04
C MET A 27 6.20 -16.88 19.57
N PHE A 28 5.61 -16.69 18.39
CA PHE A 28 4.62 -17.59 17.77
C PHE A 28 5.26 -18.51 16.72
N GLY A 29 6.59 -18.48 16.55
CA GLY A 29 7.30 -19.29 15.55
C GLY A 29 7.26 -18.73 14.12
N GLU A 30 6.80 -17.50 13.93
CA GLU A 30 6.72 -16.85 12.63
C GLU A 30 8.00 -16.07 12.33
N LYS A 31 8.44 -16.12 11.07
CA LYS A 31 9.62 -15.37 10.61
C LYS A 31 9.33 -13.87 10.60
N ILE A 32 10.23 -13.10 11.21
CA ILE A 32 10.18 -11.64 11.17
C ILE A 32 10.96 -11.19 9.95
N SER A 33 10.24 -10.57 9.01
CA SER A 33 10.86 -9.95 7.83
C SER A 33 11.15 -8.48 8.09
N ASN A 34 12.32 -8.05 7.66
CA ASN A 34 12.72 -6.65 7.61
C ASN A 34 13.11 -6.27 6.19
N TYR A 35 13.17 -4.97 5.95
CA TYR A 35 13.38 -4.43 4.62
C TYR A 35 14.34 -3.25 4.66
N ASP A 36 15.17 -3.12 3.62
CA ASP A 36 16.01 -1.96 3.39
C ASP A 36 15.68 -1.33 2.03
N PRO A 37 15.60 0.00 1.95
CA PRO A 37 15.32 0.68 0.68
C PRO A 37 16.47 0.51 -0.32
N LEU A 38 16.14 0.43 -1.60
CA LEU A 38 17.14 0.50 -2.67
C LEU A 38 17.45 1.96 -2.98
N PRO A 39 18.70 2.26 -3.42
CA PRO A 39 19.07 3.59 -3.91
C PRO A 39 18.18 4.05 -5.08
N ASP A 40 17.84 3.14 -5.97
CA ASP A 40 16.85 3.33 -7.04
C ASP A 40 15.92 2.14 -7.11
N TRP A 41 14.72 2.28 -6.55
CA TRP A 41 13.69 1.23 -6.53
C TRP A 41 13.21 0.85 -7.94
N ARG A 42 13.29 1.75 -8.93
CA ARG A 42 12.82 1.51 -10.30
C ARG A 42 13.59 0.40 -11.00
N THR A 43 14.86 0.24 -10.66
CA THR A 43 15.77 -0.76 -11.24
C THR A 43 15.88 -2.06 -10.43
N GLY A 44 15.08 -2.21 -9.37
CA GLY A 44 15.10 -3.36 -8.49
C GLY A 44 14.41 -4.60 -9.04
N ASN A 45 14.30 -5.63 -8.19
CA ASN A 45 13.67 -6.91 -8.56
C ASN A 45 12.14 -6.82 -8.42
N TRP A 46 11.46 -6.55 -9.52
CA TRP A 46 10.01 -6.42 -9.60
C TRP A 46 9.28 -7.75 -9.44
N ASP A 47 9.86 -8.87 -9.83
CA ASP A 47 9.25 -10.19 -9.63
C ASP A 47 9.05 -10.47 -8.14
N LYS A 48 10.05 -10.13 -7.31
CA LYS A 48 9.92 -10.22 -5.85
C LYS A 48 8.98 -9.16 -5.28
N ALA A 49 9.10 -7.93 -5.73
CA ALA A 49 8.32 -6.81 -5.22
C ALA A 49 6.81 -7.00 -5.39
N SER A 50 6.39 -7.67 -6.46
CA SER A 50 4.98 -7.98 -6.72
C SER A 50 4.33 -8.85 -5.65
N TRP A 51 5.11 -9.60 -4.89
CA TRP A 51 4.63 -10.51 -3.84
C TRP A 51 4.78 -9.96 -2.41
N LEU A 52 5.34 -8.76 -2.25
CA LEU A 52 5.52 -8.16 -0.93
C LEU A 52 4.19 -7.68 -0.35
N ASN A 53 4.08 -7.78 0.98
CA ASN A 53 3.03 -7.08 1.71
C ASN A 53 3.37 -5.59 1.77
N GLY A 54 2.70 -4.80 0.93
CA GLY A 54 2.96 -3.36 0.82
C GLY A 54 2.75 -2.61 2.13
N MET A 55 1.76 -2.99 2.92
CA MET A 55 1.48 -2.34 4.21
C MET A 55 2.57 -2.64 5.24
N ASP A 56 3.12 -3.87 5.25
CA ASP A 56 4.25 -4.22 6.13
C ASP A 56 5.53 -3.47 5.73
N CYS A 57 5.84 -3.43 4.43
CA CYS A 57 6.97 -2.66 3.91
C CYS A 57 6.84 -1.17 4.23
N TRP A 58 5.65 -0.60 4.00
CA TRP A 58 5.36 0.80 4.33
C TRP A 58 5.52 1.10 5.83
N ASN A 59 5.00 0.22 6.69
CA ASN A 59 5.12 0.34 8.14
C ASN A 59 6.59 0.30 8.61
N LYS A 60 7.45 -0.38 7.87
CA LYS A 60 8.90 -0.44 8.08
C LYS A 60 9.70 0.57 7.26
N ASN A 61 9.07 1.68 6.90
CA ASN A 61 9.66 2.86 6.24
C ASN A 61 10.19 2.66 4.81
N ILE A 62 9.76 1.63 4.10
CA ILE A 62 10.01 1.51 2.66
C ILE A 62 8.98 2.37 1.93
N ARG A 63 9.33 3.62 1.66
CA ARG A 63 8.44 4.65 1.09
C ARG A 63 9.13 5.43 0.00
N ILE A 64 8.36 6.13 -0.81
CA ILE A 64 8.86 7.13 -1.77
C ILE A 64 8.50 8.50 -1.25
N LYS A 65 9.50 9.36 -1.09
CA LYS A 65 9.30 10.74 -0.64
C LYS A 65 8.35 11.48 -1.58
N ASP A 66 7.39 12.21 -1.02
CA ASP A 66 6.43 13.06 -1.71
C ASP A 66 5.50 12.32 -2.69
N LYS A 67 5.36 10.99 -2.56
CA LYS A 67 4.47 10.17 -3.38
C LYS A 67 3.55 9.30 -2.52
N ILE A 68 2.44 8.92 -3.15
CA ILE A 68 1.49 7.95 -2.61
C ILE A 68 1.59 6.69 -3.45
N ILE A 69 1.82 5.55 -2.82
CA ILE A 69 1.85 4.25 -3.49
C ILE A 69 0.47 3.61 -3.36
N LEU A 70 -0.15 3.29 -4.51
CA LEU A 70 -1.36 2.48 -4.55
C LEU A 70 -0.97 1.04 -4.82
N CYS A 71 -1.37 0.13 -3.93
CA CYS A 71 -1.03 -1.28 -3.98
C CYS A 71 -2.24 -2.18 -3.76
N GLY A 72 -2.02 -3.47 -3.98
CA GLY A 72 -2.95 -4.57 -3.68
C GLY A 72 -2.20 -5.79 -3.17
N HIS A 73 -2.50 -6.98 -3.71
CA HIS A 73 -1.92 -8.28 -3.40
C HIS A 73 -2.22 -8.78 -1.98
N TYR A 74 -1.90 -7.99 -0.95
CA TYR A 74 -2.35 -8.24 0.43
C TYR A 74 -3.63 -7.47 0.70
N HIS A 75 -4.60 -8.13 1.32
CA HIS A 75 -5.89 -7.51 1.62
C HIS A 75 -5.75 -6.41 2.66
N SER A 76 -6.51 -5.33 2.45
CA SER A 76 -6.50 -4.12 3.28
C SER A 76 -6.81 -4.41 4.76
N SER A 77 -7.59 -5.46 5.04
CA SER A 77 -7.88 -5.90 6.41
C SER A 77 -6.65 -6.24 7.24
N TRP A 78 -5.57 -6.70 6.61
CA TRP A 78 -4.30 -6.91 7.28
C TRP A 78 -3.77 -5.59 7.89
N GLY A 79 -3.78 -4.51 7.11
CA GLY A 79 -3.35 -3.19 7.58
C GLY A 79 -4.26 -2.63 8.67
N HIS A 80 -5.58 -2.75 8.50
CA HIS A 80 -6.53 -2.35 9.53
C HIS A 80 -6.31 -3.10 10.84
N CYS A 81 -6.10 -4.42 10.79
CA CYS A 81 -5.89 -5.27 11.95
C CYS A 81 -4.54 -5.00 12.63
N PHE A 82 -3.44 -5.11 11.89
CA PHE A 82 -2.10 -5.15 12.49
C PHE A 82 -1.47 -3.75 12.67
N ILE A 83 -1.83 -2.78 11.86
CA ILE A 83 -1.29 -1.41 11.94
C ILE A 83 -2.26 -0.48 12.68
N HIS A 84 -3.50 -0.38 12.22
CA HIS A 84 -4.50 0.49 12.83
C HIS A 84 -5.17 -0.10 14.08
N LYS A 85 -4.93 -1.39 14.39
CA LYS A 85 -5.52 -2.10 15.52
C LYS A 85 -7.06 -2.14 15.47
N GLN A 86 -7.60 -2.31 14.28
CA GLN A 86 -9.04 -2.35 14.01
C GLN A 86 -9.44 -3.68 13.36
N GLY A 87 -10.34 -4.39 14.00
CA GLY A 87 -10.93 -5.60 13.47
C GLY A 87 -10.00 -6.80 13.37
N ILE A 88 -10.27 -7.66 12.39
CA ILE A 88 -9.57 -8.92 12.13
C ILE A 88 -8.96 -8.93 10.73
N ASP A 89 -7.94 -9.74 10.52
CA ASP A 89 -7.31 -9.89 9.22
C ASP A 89 -8.17 -10.72 8.26
N ILE A 90 -8.47 -11.97 8.63
CA ILE A 90 -9.35 -12.87 7.89
C ILE A 90 -10.36 -13.46 8.85
N PRO A 91 -11.68 -13.46 8.49
CA PRO A 91 -12.70 -14.01 9.35
C PRO A 91 -12.55 -15.52 9.50
N LYS A 92 -12.70 -16.01 10.71
CA LYS A 92 -12.75 -17.45 11.03
C LYS A 92 -14.18 -17.98 11.16
N THR A 93 -15.12 -17.08 11.41
CA THR A 93 -16.54 -17.39 11.59
C THR A 93 -17.40 -16.42 10.77
N TYR A 94 -18.68 -16.77 10.57
CA TYR A 94 -19.63 -15.90 9.85
C TYR A 94 -19.90 -14.59 10.59
N ASP A 95 -19.93 -14.63 11.92
CA ASP A 95 -20.16 -13.44 12.74
C ASP A 95 -19.02 -12.42 12.62
N ASP A 96 -17.78 -12.89 12.48
CA ASP A 96 -16.62 -12.03 12.27
C ASP A 96 -16.70 -11.21 10.97
N ILE A 97 -17.32 -11.76 9.90
CA ILE A 97 -17.50 -11.07 8.62
C ILE A 97 -18.30 -9.78 8.79
N ASN A 98 -19.32 -9.80 9.62
CA ASN A 98 -20.30 -8.72 9.70
C ASN A 98 -19.88 -7.56 10.61
N GLU A 99 -19.05 -7.83 11.62
CA GLU A 99 -18.79 -6.87 12.69
C GLU A 99 -17.33 -6.39 12.74
N ASN A 100 -16.37 -7.26 12.40
CA ASN A 100 -14.95 -7.00 12.69
C ASN A 100 -14.05 -7.05 11.46
N TRP A 101 -14.57 -7.39 10.29
CA TRP A 101 -13.75 -7.51 9.09
C TRP A 101 -13.78 -6.23 8.24
N HIS A 102 -12.74 -5.43 8.35
CA HIS A 102 -12.57 -4.18 7.64
C HIS A 102 -11.91 -4.41 6.28
N THR A 103 -12.68 -4.36 5.21
CA THR A 103 -12.22 -4.61 3.82
C THR A 103 -12.17 -3.35 2.96
N GLU A 104 -12.55 -2.20 3.49
CA GLU A 104 -12.39 -0.90 2.85
C GLU A 104 -10.91 -0.59 2.58
N PRO A 105 -10.58 0.36 1.71
CA PRO A 105 -9.18 0.72 1.45
C PRO A 105 -8.43 1.03 2.75
N PHE A 106 -7.22 0.47 2.89
CA PHE A 106 -6.30 0.91 3.94
C PHE A 106 -5.58 2.16 3.44
N VAL A 107 -5.78 3.27 4.13
CA VAL A 107 -5.25 4.58 3.76
C VAL A 107 -4.45 5.17 4.89
N ASP A 108 -3.22 5.55 4.59
CA ASP A 108 -2.34 6.26 5.51
C ASP A 108 -1.36 7.14 4.72
N ASP A 109 -0.47 7.85 5.39
CA ASP A 109 0.49 8.77 4.78
C ASP A 109 1.43 8.04 3.79
N GLY A 110 1.24 8.28 2.50
CA GLY A 110 2.05 7.70 1.43
C GLY A 110 1.63 6.31 0.94
N ILE A 111 0.50 5.78 1.41
CA ILE A 111 -0.04 4.47 0.99
C ILE A 111 -1.55 4.48 0.81
N ILE A 112 -2.02 3.76 -0.21
CA ILE A 112 -3.41 3.34 -0.39
C ILE A 112 -3.40 1.88 -0.83
N CYS A 113 -3.86 0.97 0.02
CA CYS A 113 -4.02 -0.44 -0.35
C CYS A 113 -5.50 -0.73 -0.68
N LEU A 114 -5.75 -1.28 -1.86
CA LEU A 114 -7.10 -1.44 -2.42
C LEU A 114 -7.64 -2.88 -2.36
N ASP A 115 -6.85 -3.87 -1.99
CA ASP A 115 -7.29 -5.26 -2.01
C ASP A 115 -8.36 -5.53 -0.94
N ALA A 116 -9.58 -5.73 -1.40
CA ALA A 116 -10.74 -6.03 -0.53
C ALA A 116 -10.87 -7.53 -0.18
N CYS A 117 -9.88 -8.37 -0.52
CA CYS A 117 -10.01 -9.82 -0.44
C CYS A 117 -11.25 -10.34 -1.19
N THR A 118 -11.42 -9.91 -2.44
CA THR A 118 -12.66 -10.04 -3.23
C THR A 118 -13.20 -11.48 -3.29
N VAL A 119 -12.32 -12.48 -3.35
CA VAL A 119 -12.70 -13.90 -3.39
C VAL A 119 -13.53 -14.31 -2.19
N LEU A 120 -13.27 -13.74 -1.01
CA LEU A 120 -14.00 -14.04 0.24
C LEU A 120 -15.04 -12.98 0.57
N SER A 121 -14.72 -11.70 0.34
CA SER A 121 -15.61 -10.59 0.72
C SER A 121 -16.74 -10.33 -0.27
N GLY A 122 -16.56 -10.72 -1.54
CA GLY A 122 -17.45 -10.32 -2.64
C GLY A 122 -17.42 -8.82 -2.95
N LYS A 123 -16.50 -8.04 -2.37
CA LYS A 123 -16.39 -6.59 -2.54
C LYS A 123 -15.20 -6.23 -3.42
N VAL A 124 -15.31 -5.09 -4.09
CA VAL A 124 -14.24 -4.47 -4.86
C VAL A 124 -14.04 -3.04 -4.37
N ASN A 125 -12.83 -2.68 -3.99
CA ASN A 125 -12.48 -1.30 -3.69
C ASN A 125 -12.13 -0.54 -4.95
N CYS A 126 -12.51 0.73 -4.98
CA CYS A 126 -12.19 1.65 -6.06
C CYS A 126 -11.70 2.98 -5.46
N TRP A 127 -10.62 3.53 -6.01
CA TRP A 127 -10.09 4.82 -5.60
C TRP A 127 -10.15 5.80 -6.76
N LYS A 128 -10.86 6.91 -6.57
CA LYS A 128 -10.96 7.97 -7.57
C LYS A 128 -9.85 8.98 -7.37
N ILE A 129 -9.06 9.19 -8.41
CA ILE A 129 -8.04 10.25 -8.44
C ILE A 129 -8.55 11.37 -9.32
N ASP A 130 -8.79 12.54 -8.72
CA ASP A 130 -9.14 13.73 -9.47
C ASP A 130 -7.89 14.32 -10.13
N LYS A 131 -7.99 14.65 -11.43
CA LYS A 131 -6.94 15.39 -12.12
C LYS A 131 -6.79 16.74 -11.42
N GLN A 132 -5.60 17.05 -10.94
CA GLN A 132 -5.31 18.40 -10.43
C GLN A 132 -5.65 19.40 -11.54
N LYS A 133 -6.57 20.32 -11.27
CA LYS A 133 -6.74 21.50 -12.11
C LYS A 133 -5.39 22.19 -12.15
N LYS A 134 -4.78 22.33 -13.35
CA LYS A 134 -3.64 23.23 -13.54
C LYS A 134 -4.14 24.61 -13.13
N ILE A 135 -3.66 25.12 -12.01
CA ILE A 135 -3.86 26.52 -11.65
C ILE A 135 -2.98 27.29 -12.65
N ASN A 136 -3.61 27.81 -13.70
CA ASN A 136 -2.97 28.79 -14.55
C ASN A 136 -2.82 30.06 -13.70
N ILE A 137 -1.67 30.24 -13.11
CA ILE A 137 -1.26 31.52 -12.58
C ILE A 137 -0.94 32.37 -13.82
N ASN A 138 -1.96 33.06 -14.34
CA ASN A 138 -1.72 34.17 -15.25
C ASN A 138 -0.96 35.20 -14.44
N LYS A 139 0.34 35.31 -14.68
CA LYS A 139 1.08 36.52 -14.34
C LYS A 139 0.50 37.63 -15.23
N GLU A 140 -0.39 38.41 -14.68
CA GLU A 140 -0.63 39.73 -15.22
C GLU A 140 0.67 40.52 -15.05
N ASN A 141 1.41 40.65 -16.15
CA ASN A 141 2.43 41.66 -16.23
C ASN A 141 1.67 43.01 -16.23
N LYS A 142 1.69 43.71 -15.11
CA LYS A 142 1.48 45.14 -15.10
C LYS A 142 2.81 45.78 -15.48
N ASP A 143 2.91 46.14 -16.75
CA ASP A 143 3.78 47.21 -17.19
C ASP A 143 3.23 48.53 -16.67
N ASP A 144 4.07 49.21 -15.91
CA ASP A 144 4.04 50.67 -15.74
C ASP A 144 5.48 51.17 -15.88
#